data_8952d76e3583328e099a3c9122be878e
#
_entry.id   8952d76e3583328e099a3c9122be878e
#
_cell.length_a   1.000
_cell.length_b   1.000
_cell.length_c   1.000
_cell.angle_alpha   90.00
_cell.angle_beta   90.00
_cell.angle_gamma   90.00
#
_symmetry.space_group_name_H-M   'P 1'
#
loop_
_entity.id
_entity.type
_entity.pdbx_description
1 polymer ?
#
loop_
_entity_poly.entity_id
_entity_poly.type
_entity_poly.pdbx_seq_one_letter_code
_entity_poly.pdbx_strand_id
1 'polypeptide(L)'
;MSISTMSIQLSPYQQRVIGCLLEKEVTTPDHYPLTLNALTTAVNQKSNRDPVYDMSDSDVLDVIHQLEEARLVSPQEGSGSRVTKYQHRFCNTTFGDLTFSEQQKAIICVLLLRGAQTPGELRTRTQRLCAFDDMADVEATLTSMVEQQWVQKLPREAGKRESRYRHLFTDASIDSLMHSEDESEAVGASDNVSLSQRVTVLEQEVSELRQLLGTLLGQ
;
A
#
# COMPACT_ATOMS: atom_id res chain seq x y z
N MET A 1 20.04 21.22 -8.84
CA MET A 1 18.87 20.95 -9.67
C MET A 1 18.02 19.97 -8.89
N SER A 2 16.92 20.45 -8.31
CA SER A 2 15.99 19.59 -7.57
C SER A 2 15.26 18.71 -8.59
N ILE A 3 15.54 17.42 -8.60
CA ILE A 3 14.77 16.44 -9.33
C ILE A 3 13.43 16.39 -8.59
N SER A 4 12.41 16.93 -9.22
CA SER A 4 11.03 16.75 -8.78
C SER A 4 10.75 15.26 -8.88
N THR A 5 10.85 14.56 -7.77
CA THR A 5 10.35 13.18 -7.65
C THR A 5 8.86 13.28 -7.96
N MET A 6 8.45 12.88 -9.18
CA MET A 6 7.04 12.67 -9.46
C MET A 6 6.57 11.66 -8.40
N SER A 7 5.85 12.16 -7.41
CA SER A 7 5.42 11.33 -6.30
C SER A 7 4.39 10.35 -6.82
N ILE A 8 4.82 9.10 -7.04
CA ILE A 8 3.91 7.98 -7.30
C ILE A 8 3.03 7.89 -6.05
N GLN A 9 1.73 8.09 -6.23
CA GLN A 9 0.74 7.97 -5.18
C GLN A 9 -0.14 6.75 -5.47
N LEU A 10 -0.17 5.83 -4.54
CA LEU A 10 -0.90 4.58 -4.64
C LEU A 10 -2.02 4.52 -3.62
N SER A 11 -3.23 4.19 -4.06
CA SER A 11 -4.31 3.81 -3.15
C SER A 11 -3.98 2.50 -2.41
N PRO A 12 -4.64 2.17 -1.30
CA PRO A 12 -4.38 0.93 -0.55
C PRO A 12 -4.50 -0.35 -1.40
N TYR A 13 -5.45 -0.40 -2.33
CA TYR A 13 -5.61 -1.53 -3.25
C TYR A 13 -4.49 -1.59 -4.30
N GLN A 14 -4.06 -0.44 -4.81
CA GLN A 14 -2.92 -0.35 -5.73
C GLN A 14 -1.61 -0.76 -5.05
N GLN A 15 -1.38 -0.35 -3.80
CA GLN A 15 -0.25 -0.81 -2.98
C GLN A 15 -0.24 -2.33 -2.84
N ARG A 16 -1.41 -2.93 -2.57
CA ARG A 16 -1.56 -4.37 -2.46
C ARG A 16 -1.22 -5.10 -3.75
N VAL A 17 -1.72 -4.63 -4.89
CA VAL A 17 -1.46 -5.24 -6.21
C VAL A 17 0.03 -5.13 -6.57
N ILE A 18 0.63 -3.95 -6.45
CA ILE A 18 2.07 -3.76 -6.71
C ILE A 18 2.92 -4.61 -5.75
N GLY A 19 2.60 -4.62 -4.45
CA GLY A 19 3.30 -5.45 -3.46
C GLY A 19 3.23 -6.94 -3.78
N CYS A 20 2.08 -7.44 -4.25
CA CYS A 20 1.92 -8.82 -4.68
C CYS A 20 2.77 -9.14 -5.91
N LEU A 21 2.80 -8.25 -6.91
CA LEU A 21 3.63 -8.43 -8.11
C LEU A 21 5.12 -8.46 -7.77
N LEU A 22 5.60 -7.54 -6.92
CA LEU A 22 6.98 -7.52 -6.41
C LEU A 22 7.34 -8.79 -5.64
N GLU A 23 6.44 -9.25 -4.76
CA GLU A 23 6.66 -10.50 -3.99
C GLU A 23 6.78 -11.71 -4.92
N LYS A 24 5.83 -11.85 -5.86
CA LYS A 24 5.76 -13.05 -6.72
C LYS A 24 6.85 -13.09 -7.78
N GLU A 25 7.35 -11.95 -8.24
CA GLU A 25 8.52 -11.88 -9.09
C GLU A 25 9.73 -12.60 -8.47
N VAL A 26 9.91 -12.44 -7.15
CA VAL A 26 11.05 -13.03 -6.43
C VAL A 26 10.74 -14.45 -5.91
N THR A 27 9.55 -14.64 -5.32
CA THR A 27 9.24 -15.89 -4.61
C THR A 27 8.74 -17.03 -5.51
N THR A 28 8.18 -16.70 -6.66
CA THR A 28 7.65 -17.67 -7.63
C THR A 28 7.94 -17.24 -9.07
N PRO A 29 9.21 -17.07 -9.47
CA PRO A 29 9.59 -16.54 -10.77
C PRO A 29 9.08 -17.38 -11.95
N ASP A 30 8.97 -18.69 -11.80
CA ASP A 30 8.44 -19.60 -12.84
C ASP A 30 6.96 -19.34 -13.16
N HIS A 31 6.23 -18.72 -12.24
CA HIS A 31 4.82 -18.35 -12.41
C HIS A 31 4.61 -16.87 -12.71
N TYR A 32 5.69 -16.09 -12.79
CA TYR A 32 5.65 -14.67 -13.11
C TYR A 32 5.92 -14.44 -14.61
N PRO A 33 5.22 -13.54 -15.30
CA PRO A 33 4.10 -12.66 -14.87
C PRO A 33 2.83 -13.42 -14.48
N LEU A 34 1.95 -12.78 -13.66
CA LEU A 34 0.77 -13.40 -13.08
C LEU A 34 -0.48 -13.25 -13.96
N THR A 35 -1.31 -14.30 -14.04
CA THR A 35 -2.67 -14.18 -14.55
C THR A 35 -3.56 -13.42 -13.56
N LEU A 36 -4.73 -12.92 -13.98
CA LEU A 36 -5.70 -12.25 -13.10
C LEU A 36 -6.04 -13.13 -11.89
N ASN A 37 -6.44 -14.38 -12.10
CA ASN A 37 -6.78 -15.30 -11.02
C ASN A 37 -5.61 -15.54 -10.04
N ALA A 38 -4.38 -15.70 -10.54
CA ALA A 38 -3.20 -15.84 -9.68
C ALA A 38 -2.95 -14.57 -8.87
N LEU A 39 -3.17 -13.40 -9.45
CA LEU A 39 -3.01 -12.10 -8.76
C LEU A 39 -4.11 -11.90 -7.73
N THR A 40 -5.38 -12.18 -8.03
CA THR A 40 -6.49 -12.14 -7.06
C THR A 40 -6.22 -13.06 -5.88
N THR A 41 -5.73 -14.29 -6.15
CA THR A 41 -5.33 -15.22 -5.09
C THR A 41 -4.20 -14.64 -4.23
N ALA A 42 -3.20 -13.97 -4.84
CA ALA A 42 -2.09 -13.36 -4.12
C ALA A 42 -2.52 -12.13 -3.29
N VAL A 43 -3.46 -11.33 -3.79
CA VAL A 43 -4.05 -10.16 -3.11
C VAL A 43 -4.79 -10.59 -1.85
N ASN A 44 -5.61 -11.65 -1.94
CA ASN A 44 -6.48 -12.15 -0.88
C ASN A 44 -5.80 -13.15 0.08
N GLN A 45 -4.48 -13.34 -0.01
CA GLN A 45 -3.76 -14.20 0.92
C GLN A 45 -4.00 -13.77 2.37
N LYS A 46 -4.29 -14.73 3.26
CA LYS A 46 -4.52 -14.47 4.69
C LYS A 46 -3.22 -14.30 5.49
N SER A 47 -2.08 -14.68 4.91
CA SER A 47 -0.77 -14.56 5.54
C SER A 47 0.10 -13.55 4.80
N ASN A 48 0.99 -12.88 5.54
CA ASN A 48 1.89 -11.84 5.02
C ASN A 48 1.17 -10.65 4.36
N ARG A 49 -0.03 -10.35 4.80
CA ARG A 49 -0.89 -9.24 4.37
C ARG A 49 -1.47 -8.56 5.60
N ASP A 50 -1.46 -7.23 5.58
CA ASP A 50 -2.09 -6.41 6.59
C ASP A 50 -2.58 -5.11 5.92
N PRO A 51 -3.89 -4.83 5.94
CA PRO A 51 -5.00 -5.69 6.33
C PRO A 51 -5.23 -6.88 5.36
N VAL A 52 -6.03 -7.86 5.76
CA VAL A 52 -6.47 -8.93 4.86
C VAL A 52 -7.64 -8.41 4.03
N TYR A 53 -7.54 -8.56 2.70
CA TYR A 53 -8.61 -8.20 1.76
C TYR A 53 -9.35 -9.43 1.25
N ASP A 54 -10.57 -9.21 0.75
CA ASP A 54 -11.40 -10.19 0.04
C ASP A 54 -11.96 -9.52 -1.21
N MET A 55 -11.10 -9.37 -2.23
CA MET A 55 -11.43 -8.70 -3.49
C MET A 55 -11.87 -9.72 -4.53
N SER A 56 -12.88 -9.37 -5.32
CA SER A 56 -13.25 -10.15 -6.50
C SER A 56 -12.24 -9.98 -7.64
N ASP A 57 -12.30 -10.88 -8.64
CA ASP A 57 -11.50 -10.73 -9.87
C ASP A 57 -11.82 -9.40 -10.59
N SER A 58 -13.07 -8.93 -10.53
CA SER A 58 -13.46 -7.64 -11.11
C SER A 58 -12.78 -6.47 -10.38
N ASP A 59 -12.77 -6.47 -9.04
CA ASP A 59 -12.14 -5.41 -8.26
C ASP A 59 -10.64 -5.34 -8.55
N VAL A 60 -9.97 -6.51 -8.62
CA VAL A 60 -8.55 -6.58 -8.94
C VAL A 60 -8.28 -6.11 -10.36
N LEU A 61 -9.14 -6.44 -11.33
CA LEU A 61 -9.01 -5.99 -12.72
C LEU A 61 -9.15 -4.47 -12.83
N ASP A 62 -10.09 -3.86 -12.11
CA ASP A 62 -10.26 -2.40 -12.08
C ASP A 62 -9.02 -1.70 -11.52
N VAL A 63 -8.43 -2.26 -10.47
CA VAL A 63 -7.15 -1.75 -9.93
C VAL A 63 -6.00 -1.91 -10.92
N ILE A 64 -5.95 -3.03 -11.65
CA ILE A 64 -4.95 -3.26 -12.71
C ILE A 64 -5.09 -2.18 -13.79
N HIS A 65 -6.30 -1.90 -14.29
CA HIS A 65 -6.53 -0.88 -15.32
C HIS A 65 -6.04 0.51 -14.85
N GLN A 66 -6.32 0.90 -13.62
CA GLN A 66 -5.80 2.16 -13.06
C GLN A 66 -4.26 2.17 -13.03
N LEU A 67 -3.63 1.04 -12.68
CA LEU A 67 -2.17 0.92 -12.64
C LEU A 67 -1.55 0.88 -14.05
N GLU A 68 -2.27 0.36 -15.05
CA GLU A 68 -1.87 0.41 -16.47
C GLU A 68 -1.92 1.85 -16.99
N GLU A 69 -2.97 2.60 -16.70
CA GLU A 69 -3.09 4.04 -17.02
C GLU A 69 -1.95 4.84 -16.39
N ALA A 70 -1.58 4.52 -15.14
CA ALA A 70 -0.44 5.10 -14.44
C ALA A 70 0.92 4.56 -14.92
N ARG A 71 0.95 3.59 -15.86
CA ARG A 71 2.15 2.92 -16.37
C ARG A 71 2.98 2.16 -15.31
N LEU A 72 2.33 1.75 -14.23
CA LEU A 72 2.95 1.00 -13.12
C LEU A 72 2.77 -0.52 -13.24
N VAL A 73 1.90 -0.97 -14.13
CA VAL A 73 1.68 -2.36 -14.53
C VAL A 73 1.64 -2.44 -16.05
N SER A 74 2.02 -3.55 -16.62
CA SER A 74 1.83 -3.82 -18.05
C SER A 74 1.32 -5.24 -18.28
N PRO A 75 0.38 -5.39 -19.24
CA PRO A 75 -0.04 -6.69 -19.71
C PRO A 75 1.09 -7.35 -20.51
N GLN A 76 1.17 -8.66 -20.43
CA GLN A 76 2.04 -9.51 -21.22
C GLN A 76 1.17 -10.53 -21.96
N GLU A 77 1.13 -10.44 -23.25
CA GLU A 77 0.52 -11.45 -24.11
C GLU A 77 1.59 -12.46 -24.52
N GLY A 78 1.48 -13.67 -24.01
CA GLY A 78 2.40 -14.76 -24.40
C GLY A 78 2.16 -15.18 -25.85
N SER A 79 3.23 -15.38 -26.60
CA SER A 79 3.14 -15.92 -27.97
C SER A 79 2.46 -17.31 -27.91
N GLY A 80 1.18 -17.38 -28.34
CA GLY A 80 0.37 -18.60 -28.31
C GLY A 80 -0.50 -18.82 -27.05
N SER A 81 -0.46 -17.94 -26.05
CA SER A 81 -1.36 -17.97 -24.88
C SER A 81 -2.52 -16.99 -25.07
N ARG A 82 -3.76 -17.48 -24.82
CA ARG A 82 -4.96 -16.62 -24.81
C ARG A 82 -5.21 -15.91 -23.49
N VAL A 83 -4.32 -16.12 -22.51
CA VAL A 83 -4.48 -15.58 -21.16
C VAL A 83 -3.50 -14.44 -20.95
N THR A 84 -4.02 -13.26 -20.70
CA THR A 84 -3.23 -12.08 -20.33
C THR A 84 -2.58 -12.30 -18.97
N LYS A 85 -1.30 -11.97 -18.88
CA LYS A 85 -0.54 -11.95 -17.64
C LYS A 85 -0.09 -10.52 -17.34
N TYR A 86 0.14 -10.21 -16.08
CA TYR A 86 0.47 -8.87 -15.61
C TYR A 86 1.82 -8.87 -14.90
N GLN A 87 2.63 -7.85 -15.18
CA GLN A 87 3.89 -7.58 -14.50
C GLN A 87 3.95 -6.14 -14.02
N HIS A 88 4.68 -5.90 -12.92
CA HIS A 88 4.89 -4.54 -12.47
C HIS A 88 5.89 -3.78 -13.35
N ARG A 89 5.73 -2.46 -13.38
CA ARG A 89 6.67 -1.49 -13.92
C ARG A 89 7.00 -0.40 -12.89
N PHE A 90 6.73 -0.68 -11.64
CA PHE A 90 6.88 0.24 -10.52
C PHE A 90 8.34 0.65 -10.29
N CYS A 91 9.29 -0.27 -10.39
CA CYS A 91 10.71 -0.02 -10.20
C CYS A 91 11.57 -0.90 -11.11
N ASN A 92 12.87 -0.56 -11.21
CA ASN A 92 13.91 -1.32 -11.91
C ASN A 92 13.56 -1.62 -13.37
N THR A 93 12.86 -0.70 -14.03
CA THR A 93 12.54 -0.78 -15.46
C THR A 93 13.48 0.10 -16.27
N THR A 94 13.71 -0.23 -17.53
CA THR A 94 14.65 0.46 -18.42
C THR A 94 14.43 1.98 -18.52
N PHE A 95 13.20 2.43 -18.35
CA PHE A 95 12.81 3.84 -18.47
C PHE A 95 12.10 4.37 -17.21
N GLY A 96 12.23 3.66 -16.09
CA GLY A 96 11.61 4.06 -14.84
C GLY A 96 12.56 4.89 -13.96
N ASP A 97 11.99 5.83 -13.22
CA ASP A 97 12.74 6.73 -12.33
C ASP A 97 13.15 6.07 -11.01
N LEU A 98 12.49 4.96 -10.63
CA LEU A 98 12.78 4.23 -9.40
C LEU A 98 13.70 3.05 -9.66
N THR A 99 14.90 3.11 -9.06
CA THR A 99 15.85 2.00 -9.08
C THR A 99 16.18 1.60 -7.66
N PHE A 100 15.82 0.39 -7.27
CA PHE A 100 16.06 -0.18 -5.94
C PHE A 100 17.12 -1.28 -6.00
N SER A 101 17.96 -1.37 -4.97
CA SER A 101 18.71 -2.60 -4.70
C SER A 101 17.74 -3.73 -4.33
N GLU A 102 18.23 -4.97 -4.30
CA GLU A 102 17.41 -6.12 -3.87
C GLU A 102 16.89 -5.94 -2.43
N GLN A 103 17.72 -5.43 -1.54
CA GLN A 103 17.38 -5.11 -0.15
C GLN A 103 16.31 -4.02 -0.07
N GLN A 104 16.46 -2.92 -0.79
CA GLN A 104 15.49 -1.83 -0.85
C GLN A 104 14.15 -2.30 -1.43
N LYS A 105 14.18 -3.09 -2.52
CA LYS A 105 12.98 -3.69 -3.13
C LYS A 105 12.26 -4.61 -2.15
N ALA A 106 12.99 -5.42 -1.39
CA ALA A 106 12.41 -6.30 -0.37
C ALA A 106 11.73 -5.51 0.76
N ILE A 107 12.35 -4.45 1.25
CA ILE A 107 11.75 -3.55 2.27
C ILE A 107 10.47 -2.90 1.72
N ILE A 108 10.52 -2.29 0.54
CA ILE A 108 9.33 -1.66 -0.08
C ILE A 108 8.21 -2.67 -0.27
N CYS A 109 8.51 -3.87 -0.74
CA CYS A 109 7.53 -4.94 -0.89
C CYS A 109 6.81 -5.26 0.42
N VAL A 110 7.55 -5.43 1.52
CA VAL A 110 6.97 -5.69 2.85
C VAL A 110 6.13 -4.52 3.33
N LEU A 111 6.60 -3.27 3.15
CA LEU A 111 5.87 -2.08 3.56
C LEU A 111 4.56 -1.89 2.77
N LEU A 112 4.55 -2.18 1.47
CA LEU A 112 3.34 -2.14 0.63
C LEU A 112 2.32 -3.21 1.02
N LEU A 113 2.77 -4.37 1.49
CA LEU A 113 1.90 -5.50 1.83
C LEU A 113 1.40 -5.48 3.28
N ARG A 114 2.11 -4.80 4.20
CA ARG A 114 1.88 -4.92 5.65
C ARG A 114 1.92 -3.58 6.40
N GLY A 115 2.00 -2.47 5.67
CA GLY A 115 2.08 -1.16 6.30
C GLY A 115 3.38 -0.92 7.07
N ALA A 116 3.33 -0.03 8.07
CA ALA A 116 4.50 0.40 8.83
C ALA A 116 5.12 -0.73 9.67
N GLN A 117 6.46 -0.86 9.63
CA GLN A 117 7.22 -1.94 10.26
C GLN A 117 8.41 -1.41 11.05
N THR A 118 8.80 -2.11 12.12
CA THR A 118 10.08 -1.89 12.81
C THR A 118 11.25 -2.52 12.04
N PRO A 119 12.51 -2.12 12.26
CA PRO A 119 13.68 -2.75 11.64
C PRO A 119 13.75 -4.26 11.91
N GLY A 120 13.44 -4.69 13.14
CA GLY A 120 13.40 -6.10 13.51
C GLY A 120 12.33 -6.90 12.75
N GLU A 121 11.14 -6.33 12.56
CA GLU A 121 10.09 -6.92 11.73
C GLU A 121 10.53 -7.01 10.27
N LEU A 122 11.14 -5.96 9.72
CA LEU A 122 11.63 -5.94 8.35
C LEU A 122 12.67 -7.04 8.13
N ARG A 123 13.67 -7.15 9.00
CA ARG A 123 14.69 -8.22 8.90
C ARG A 123 14.06 -9.61 8.79
N THR A 124 13.05 -9.89 9.63
CA THR A 124 12.40 -11.20 9.65
C THR A 124 11.52 -11.43 8.42
N ARG A 125 10.78 -10.39 8.00
CA ARG A 125 9.74 -10.51 6.96
C ARG A 125 10.29 -10.45 5.54
N THR A 126 11.49 -9.89 5.36
CA THR A 126 12.18 -9.84 4.06
C THR A 126 12.93 -11.11 3.70
N GLN A 127 13.19 -12.03 4.63
CA GLN A 127 14.05 -13.22 4.43
C GLN A 127 13.73 -14.03 3.16
N ARG A 128 12.46 -14.08 2.76
CA ARG A 128 12.03 -14.80 1.55
C ARG A 128 12.26 -14.01 0.26
N LEU A 129 12.50 -12.71 0.36
CA LEU A 129 12.72 -11.80 -0.76
C LEU A 129 14.20 -11.48 -0.94
N CYS A 130 14.84 -11.06 0.14
CA CYS A 130 16.26 -10.79 0.25
C CYS A 130 16.67 -10.93 1.71
N ALA A 131 17.70 -11.72 2.00
CA ALA A 131 18.23 -11.86 3.34
C ALA A 131 19.13 -10.67 3.68
N PHE A 132 19.05 -10.19 4.92
CA PHE A 132 19.97 -9.24 5.51
C PHE A 132 20.93 -9.97 6.43
N ASP A 133 22.20 -9.65 6.37
CA ASP A 133 23.24 -10.29 7.17
C ASP A 133 23.02 -10.03 8.66
N ASP A 134 22.81 -8.76 9.01
CA ASP A 134 22.60 -8.35 10.39
C ASP A 134 21.59 -7.18 10.50
N MET A 135 21.43 -6.65 11.71
CA MET A 135 20.54 -5.52 11.96
C MET A 135 21.12 -4.19 11.44
N ALA A 136 22.45 -4.05 11.45
CA ALA A 136 23.11 -2.84 11.00
C ALA A 136 22.91 -2.64 9.48
N ASP A 137 22.88 -3.73 8.71
CA ASP A 137 22.58 -3.72 7.27
C ASP A 137 21.15 -3.24 6.98
N VAL A 138 20.16 -3.68 7.77
CA VAL A 138 18.78 -3.18 7.68
C VAL A 138 18.72 -1.69 8.00
N GLU A 139 19.38 -1.24 9.06
CA GLU A 139 19.37 0.16 9.49
C GLU A 139 20.08 1.07 8.46
N ALA A 140 21.20 0.61 7.89
CA ALA A 140 21.91 1.33 6.83
C ALA A 140 21.04 1.47 5.57
N THR A 141 20.37 0.38 5.17
CA THR A 141 19.44 0.40 4.02
C THR A 141 18.29 1.36 4.28
N LEU A 142 17.66 1.31 5.46
CA LEU A 142 16.57 2.22 5.84
C LEU A 142 17.04 3.69 5.87
N THR A 143 18.24 3.97 6.35
CA THR A 143 18.81 5.33 6.38
C THR A 143 18.94 5.87 4.95
N SER A 144 19.51 5.08 4.04
CA SER A 144 19.62 5.45 2.62
C SER A 144 18.23 5.70 1.99
N MET A 145 17.22 4.86 2.31
CA MET A 145 15.88 5.02 1.79
C MET A 145 15.16 6.26 2.34
N VAL A 146 15.45 6.68 3.56
CA VAL A 146 14.94 7.93 4.15
C VAL A 146 15.57 9.13 3.46
N GLU A 147 16.87 9.12 3.18
CA GLU A 147 17.57 10.16 2.43
C GLU A 147 17.02 10.34 1.01
N GLN A 148 16.62 9.24 0.38
CA GLN A 148 15.97 9.23 -0.94
C GLN A 148 14.47 9.59 -0.90
N GLN A 149 13.91 9.83 0.28
CA GLN A 149 12.48 10.11 0.46
C GLN A 149 11.54 9.00 -0.06
N TRP A 150 11.97 7.75 0.01
CA TRP A 150 11.12 6.60 -0.32
C TRP A 150 10.43 6.03 0.92
N VAL A 151 11.04 6.24 2.08
CA VAL A 151 10.57 5.75 3.38
C VAL A 151 10.66 6.88 4.41
N GLN A 152 9.74 6.89 5.36
CA GLN A 152 9.73 7.80 6.49
C GLN A 152 9.84 7.01 7.79
N LYS A 153 10.70 7.48 8.69
CA LYS A 153 10.72 7.03 10.08
C LYS A 153 9.63 7.73 10.86
N LEU A 154 8.73 6.96 11.45
CA LEU A 154 7.65 7.47 12.28
C LEU A 154 8.13 7.81 13.69
N PRO A 155 7.46 8.74 14.40
CA PRO A 155 7.67 8.95 15.81
C PRO A 155 7.55 7.64 16.60
N ARG A 156 8.34 7.49 17.65
CA ARG A 156 8.26 6.31 18.51
C ARG A 156 6.98 6.37 19.34
N GLU A 157 6.17 5.34 19.26
CA GLU A 157 4.97 5.19 20.07
C GLU A 157 5.33 5.06 21.56
N ALA A 158 4.46 5.58 22.45
CA ALA A 158 4.64 5.47 23.87
C ALA A 158 4.70 4.00 24.31
N GLY A 159 5.74 3.64 25.08
CA GLY A 159 5.97 2.27 25.56
C GLY A 159 6.62 1.31 24.55
N LYS A 160 6.82 1.70 23.29
CA LYS A 160 7.56 0.89 22.30
C LYS A 160 9.06 1.21 22.34
N ARG A 161 9.91 0.21 22.06
CA ARG A 161 11.37 0.37 22.05
C ARG A 161 11.89 0.95 20.73
N GLU A 162 11.24 0.65 19.61
CA GLU A 162 11.69 0.95 18.26
C GLU A 162 10.67 1.84 17.53
N SER A 163 11.17 2.69 16.62
CA SER A 163 10.35 3.43 15.67
C SER A 163 9.94 2.52 14.51
N ARG A 164 8.77 2.76 13.94
CA ARG A 164 8.33 2.12 12.70
C ARG A 164 8.74 2.95 11.50
N TYR A 165 8.83 2.31 10.36
CA TYR A 165 9.08 2.93 9.06
C TYR A 165 7.92 2.65 8.13
N ARG A 166 7.50 3.65 7.36
CA ARG A 166 6.48 3.52 6.32
C ARG A 166 7.03 3.97 4.97
N HIS A 167 6.48 3.47 3.87
CA HIS A 167 6.80 3.99 2.54
C HIS A 167 6.09 5.34 2.30
N LEU A 168 6.58 6.12 1.33
CA LEU A 168 6.03 7.42 0.96
C LEU A 168 5.30 7.40 -0.40
N PHE A 169 4.94 6.22 -0.92
CA PHE A 169 4.18 6.02 -2.15
C PHE A 169 2.67 5.99 -1.89
N THR A 170 2.18 6.83 -0.99
CA THR A 170 0.76 6.91 -0.63
C THR A 170 0.32 8.35 -0.58
N ASP A 171 -0.98 8.61 -0.85
CA ASP A 171 -1.55 9.92 -0.62
C ASP A 171 -1.66 10.17 0.89
N ALA A 172 -0.99 11.23 1.35
CA ALA A 172 -0.97 11.60 2.77
C ALA A 172 -2.37 11.88 3.35
N SER A 173 -3.34 12.23 2.50
CA SER A 173 -4.74 12.44 2.90
C SER A 173 -5.46 11.13 3.23
N ILE A 174 -5.13 10.05 2.53
CA ILE A 174 -5.72 8.71 2.77
C ILE A 174 -5.07 8.05 3.99
N ASP A 175 -3.77 8.28 4.19
CA ASP A 175 -3.01 7.69 5.28
C ASP A 175 -3.46 8.21 6.66
N SER A 176 -3.86 9.49 6.73
CA SER A 176 -4.40 10.08 7.96
C SER A 176 -5.77 9.51 8.37
N LEU A 177 -6.56 9.05 7.40
CA LEU A 177 -7.88 8.43 7.65
C LEU A 177 -7.72 6.98 8.15
N MET A 178 -6.72 6.25 7.67
CA MET A 178 -6.49 4.86 8.08
C MET A 178 -5.83 4.74 9.47
N HIS A 179 -5.02 5.74 9.88
CA HIS A 179 -4.41 5.74 11.21
C HIS A 179 -5.35 6.21 12.32
N SER A 180 -6.46 6.89 11.98
CA SER A 180 -7.49 7.24 12.97
C SER A 180 -8.36 6.05 13.40
N GLU A 181 -8.34 4.93 12.67
CA GLU A 181 -9.09 3.71 13.02
C GLU A 181 -8.28 2.78 13.95
N ASP A 182 -6.95 2.74 13.84
CA ASP A 182 -6.09 1.89 14.69
C ASP A 182 -5.86 2.45 16.12
N GLU A 183 -6.05 3.76 16.32
CA GLU A 183 -5.99 4.33 17.68
C GLU A 183 -7.25 4.05 18.52
N SER A 184 -8.33 3.54 17.92
CA SER A 184 -9.60 3.32 18.62
C SER A 184 -9.73 1.99 19.38
N GLU A 185 -8.84 1.02 19.20
CA GLU A 185 -8.92 -0.26 19.91
C GLU A 185 -8.24 -0.27 21.30
N ALA A 186 -7.52 0.78 21.69
CA ALA A 186 -6.79 0.81 22.97
C ALA A 186 -7.45 1.62 24.10
N VAL A 187 -8.55 2.34 23.86
CA VAL A 187 -9.24 3.13 24.91
C VAL A 187 -10.73 2.80 24.94
N GLY A 188 -11.06 1.77 25.65
CA GLY A 188 -12.46 1.41 25.90
C GLY A 188 -13.23 2.51 26.61
N ALA A 189 -14.46 2.77 26.19
CA ALA A 189 -15.58 3.47 26.81
C ALA A 189 -15.78 4.98 26.59
N SER A 190 -14.84 5.75 26.04
CA SER A 190 -15.05 7.21 25.83
C SER A 190 -15.49 7.58 24.41
N ASP A 191 -15.18 6.77 23.40
CA ASP A 191 -15.31 7.17 21.99
C ASP A 191 -16.69 6.91 21.37
N ASN A 192 -17.50 6.06 21.96
CA ASN A 192 -18.91 5.87 21.52
C ASN A 192 -19.75 7.16 21.63
N VAL A 193 -19.43 8.04 22.58
CA VAL A 193 -20.10 9.34 22.72
C VAL A 193 -19.69 10.30 21.61
N SER A 194 -18.40 10.30 21.22
CA SER A 194 -17.86 11.14 20.15
C SER A 194 -18.39 10.74 18.78
N LEU A 195 -18.45 9.44 18.48
CA LEU A 195 -18.98 8.93 17.21
C LEU A 195 -20.48 9.21 17.06
N SER A 196 -21.25 8.99 18.12
CA SER A 196 -22.69 9.29 18.15
C SER A 196 -22.95 10.79 17.95
N GLN A 197 -22.13 11.67 18.54
CA GLN A 197 -22.25 13.11 18.33
C GLN A 197 -21.94 13.52 16.88
N ARG A 198 -20.90 12.93 16.26
CA ARG A 198 -20.57 13.21 14.87
C ARG A 198 -21.65 12.70 13.91
N VAL A 199 -22.21 11.53 14.16
CA VAL A 199 -23.35 10.99 13.38
C VAL A 199 -24.54 11.94 13.49
N THR A 200 -24.91 12.39 14.69
CA THR A 200 -26.02 13.35 14.88
C THR A 200 -25.81 14.65 14.14
N VAL A 201 -24.59 15.21 14.13
CA VAL A 201 -24.28 16.44 13.39
C VAL A 201 -24.41 16.20 11.88
N LEU A 202 -23.87 15.11 11.36
CA LEU A 202 -23.97 14.78 9.92
C LEU A 202 -25.42 14.51 9.49
N GLU A 203 -26.22 13.85 10.31
CA GLU A 203 -27.66 13.66 10.04
C GLU A 203 -28.41 14.99 10.01
N GLN A 204 -28.04 15.94 10.84
CA GLN A 204 -28.61 17.28 10.86
C GLN A 204 -28.23 18.07 9.58
N GLU A 205 -26.95 18.07 9.20
CA GLU A 205 -26.47 18.70 7.95
C GLU A 205 -27.16 18.12 6.70
N VAL A 206 -27.31 16.79 6.63
CA VAL A 206 -28.02 16.11 5.54
C VAL A 206 -29.50 16.50 5.52
N SER A 207 -30.12 16.65 6.68
CA SER A 207 -31.52 17.09 6.78
C SER A 207 -31.69 18.54 6.29
N GLU A 208 -30.80 19.44 6.69
CA GLU A 208 -30.79 20.84 6.24
C GLU A 208 -30.57 20.97 4.71
N LEU A 209 -29.61 20.19 4.17
CA LEU A 209 -29.35 20.16 2.72
C LEU A 209 -30.58 19.63 1.94
N ARG A 210 -31.26 18.59 2.46
CA ARG A 210 -32.51 18.09 1.84
C ARG A 210 -33.63 19.13 1.87
N GLN A 211 -33.72 19.90 2.94
CA GLN A 211 -34.73 20.95 3.08
C GLN A 211 -34.46 22.13 2.11
N LEU A 212 -33.19 22.52 1.96
CA LEU A 212 -32.76 23.52 0.98
C LEU A 212 -33.00 23.09 -0.45
N LEU A 213 -32.70 21.82 -0.78
CA LEU A 213 -33.01 21.24 -2.09
C LEU A 213 -34.52 21.17 -2.36
N GLY A 214 -35.31 20.82 -1.35
CA GLY A 214 -36.77 20.81 -1.46
C GLY A 214 -37.36 22.21 -1.73
N THR A 215 -36.80 23.24 -1.12
CA THR A 215 -37.20 24.67 -1.37
C THR A 215 -36.75 25.17 -2.74
N LEU A 216 -35.60 24.72 -3.26
CA LEU A 216 -35.10 25.09 -4.59
C LEU A 216 -35.82 24.37 -5.73
N LEU A 217 -36.26 23.15 -5.51
CA LEU A 217 -36.98 22.31 -6.51
C LEU A 217 -38.51 22.53 -6.50
N GLY A 218 -39.05 23.26 -5.50
CA GLY A 218 -40.47 23.52 -5.34
C GLY A 218 -40.90 24.91 -5.79
N GLN A 219 -40.06 25.69 -6.55
CA GLN A 219 -40.41 26.93 -7.24
C GLN A 219 -40.48 26.74 -8.73
#